data_d137d34b3303a6e484b5f2b8e9ef880b
#
_entry.id   d137d34b3303a6e484b5f2b8e9ef880b
#
_cell.length_a   1.000
_cell.length_b   1.000
_cell.length_c   1.000
_cell.angle_alpha   90.00
_cell.angle_beta   90.00
_cell.angle_gamma   90.00
#
_symmetry.space_group_name_H-M   'P 1'
#
loop_
_entity.id
_entity.type
_entity.pdbx_description
1 polymer ?
#
loop_
_entity_poly.entity_id
_entity_poly.type
_entity_poly.pdbx_seq_one_letter_code
_entity_poly.pdbx_strand_id
1 'polypeptide(L)'
;MVDAVVRRPGVVAVTVGGLLLVLATPLLGVRLGDVDHTALPAGNAVRAGVDELATRFPEAGSGATVLLRGDGAPPDSRPTAAAIRALGAVPGVHDVQRLATVDDAVVLHAALNDPDRSPAAIETVTRIRNLEPPDGVEIQVGGDTAATVDSVAAITSRMPLMITVMVLATLILLGAAFRSAVLPVKAVLLAFLSLAATFGILTWIFCRGHLADLLHVSVGPLSAGMMVLIIAVVFGLSTDYEVFLLSRMVEARHDGCDTVTAVRTGTVRTARVITAAATLLVFITGAFTLSPLTPMRFLGLGMILALVIDATLVRMLLVPALVRLMGPLNWWPMRPARDRYPEGNGPRARVRASSTS
;
A
#
# COMPACT_ATOMS: atom_id res chain seq x y z
N MET A 1 -26.18 -7.54 -14.38
CA MET A 1 -25.41 -6.70 -13.46
C MET A 1 -25.10 -5.35 -14.07
N VAL A 2 -24.42 -5.24 -15.23
CA VAL A 2 -24.08 -3.97 -15.90
C VAL A 2 -25.30 -3.09 -16.16
N ASP A 3 -26.43 -3.68 -16.63
CA ASP A 3 -27.67 -2.92 -16.89
C ASP A 3 -28.28 -2.29 -15.62
N ALA A 4 -28.11 -2.90 -14.46
CA ALA A 4 -28.55 -2.34 -13.18
C ALA A 4 -27.68 -1.14 -12.78
N VAL A 5 -26.36 -1.24 -12.98
CA VAL A 5 -25.41 -0.15 -12.73
C VAL A 5 -25.70 1.05 -13.63
N VAL A 6 -25.95 0.80 -14.93
CA VAL A 6 -26.23 1.86 -15.91
C VAL A 6 -27.60 2.54 -15.65
N ARG A 7 -28.58 1.83 -15.08
CA ARG A 7 -29.90 2.40 -14.75
C ARG A 7 -29.86 3.35 -13.53
N ARG A 8 -29.05 3.06 -12.52
CA ARG A 8 -28.93 3.86 -11.29
C ARG A 8 -27.48 4.17 -10.93
N PRO A 9 -26.71 4.83 -11.81
CA PRO A 9 -25.26 4.99 -11.62
C PRO A 9 -24.90 5.82 -10.38
N GLY A 10 -25.71 6.82 -10.01
CA GLY A 10 -25.50 7.63 -8.82
C GLY A 10 -25.60 6.82 -7.53
N VAL A 11 -26.62 5.96 -7.42
CA VAL A 11 -26.79 5.10 -6.25
C VAL A 11 -25.60 4.14 -6.11
N VAL A 12 -25.21 3.50 -7.22
CA VAL A 12 -24.07 2.57 -7.22
C VAL A 12 -22.76 3.29 -6.84
N ALA A 13 -22.49 4.46 -7.40
CA ALA A 13 -21.28 5.22 -7.10
C ALA A 13 -21.23 5.64 -5.62
N VAL A 14 -22.33 6.12 -5.05
CA VAL A 14 -22.40 6.52 -3.64
C VAL A 14 -22.29 5.32 -2.71
N THR A 15 -23.01 4.23 -3.00
CA THR A 15 -23.01 3.04 -2.14
C THR A 15 -21.66 2.33 -2.16
N VAL A 16 -21.09 2.08 -3.34
CA VAL A 16 -19.80 1.38 -3.46
C VAL A 16 -18.65 2.28 -3.01
N GLY A 17 -18.66 3.54 -3.42
CA GLY A 17 -17.66 4.53 -2.97
C GLY A 17 -17.71 4.73 -1.45
N GLY A 18 -18.90 4.87 -0.88
CA GLY A 18 -19.10 4.97 0.57
C GLY A 18 -18.64 3.71 1.31
N LEU A 19 -18.94 2.51 0.79
CA LEU A 19 -18.45 1.25 1.34
C LEU A 19 -16.91 1.20 1.36
N LEU A 20 -16.26 1.55 0.25
CA LEU A 20 -14.80 1.55 0.17
C LEU A 20 -14.18 2.58 1.11
N LEU A 21 -14.79 3.76 1.28
CA LEU A 21 -14.35 4.75 2.26
C LEU A 21 -14.48 4.24 3.70
N VAL A 22 -15.59 3.59 4.04
CA VAL A 22 -15.77 2.97 5.36
C VAL A 22 -14.71 1.88 5.60
N LEU A 23 -14.47 1.03 4.61
CA LEU A 23 -13.42 0.00 4.70
C LEU A 23 -12.01 0.60 4.81
N ALA A 24 -11.80 1.81 4.31
CA ALA A 24 -10.52 2.52 4.43
C ALA A 24 -10.31 3.19 5.80
N THR A 25 -11.36 3.42 6.61
CA THR A 25 -11.23 4.14 7.88
C THR A 25 -10.23 3.54 8.87
N PRO A 26 -10.08 2.20 9.02
CA PRO A 26 -9.10 1.64 9.93
C PRO A 26 -7.64 1.98 9.57
N LEU A 27 -7.37 2.34 8.32
CA LEU A 27 -6.03 2.74 7.85
C LEU A 27 -5.49 3.96 8.63
N LEU A 28 -6.36 4.84 9.13
CA LEU A 28 -5.94 5.98 9.96
C LEU A 28 -5.24 5.57 11.25
N GLY A 29 -5.42 4.32 11.69
CA GLY A 29 -4.75 3.76 12.87
C GLY A 29 -3.64 2.76 12.52
N VAL A 30 -3.11 2.79 11.31
CA VAL A 30 -2.03 1.88 10.90
C VAL A 30 -0.78 2.11 11.73
N ARG A 31 -0.15 1.01 12.15
CA ARG A 31 1.17 1.02 12.77
C ARG A 31 2.11 0.29 11.82
N LEU A 32 3.20 0.95 11.46
CA LEU A 32 4.24 0.37 10.62
C LEU A 32 5.38 -0.14 11.49
N GLY A 33 5.94 -1.26 11.10
CA GLY A 33 7.07 -1.88 11.77
C GLY A 33 7.86 -2.76 10.80
N ASP A 34 8.72 -3.57 11.37
CA ASP A 34 9.49 -4.56 10.61
C ASP A 34 9.18 -5.97 11.13
N VAL A 35 9.67 -6.96 10.41
CA VAL A 35 9.49 -8.39 10.75
C VAL A 35 10.40 -8.77 11.90
N ASP A 36 9.86 -9.39 12.93
CA ASP A 36 10.60 -9.91 14.08
C ASP A 36 10.36 -11.41 14.29
N HIS A 37 10.91 -11.95 15.39
CA HIS A 37 10.74 -13.37 15.75
C HIS A 37 9.28 -13.76 16.03
N THR A 38 8.39 -12.81 16.36
CA THR A 38 6.96 -13.08 16.57
C THR A 38 6.22 -13.40 15.28
N ALA A 39 6.84 -13.10 14.11
CA ALA A 39 6.35 -13.52 12.82
C ALA A 39 6.43 -15.03 12.58
N LEU A 40 7.27 -15.73 13.38
CA LEU A 40 7.38 -17.18 13.37
C LEU A 40 6.19 -17.81 14.12
N PRO A 41 5.76 -19.02 13.74
CA PRO A 41 4.73 -19.76 14.48
C PRO A 41 5.11 -19.95 15.96
N ALA A 42 4.11 -19.99 16.85
CA ALA A 42 4.31 -20.17 18.28
C ALA A 42 5.07 -21.47 18.65
N GLY A 43 4.98 -22.53 17.86
CA GLY A 43 5.70 -23.78 18.04
C GLY A 43 7.10 -23.82 17.41
N ASN A 44 7.60 -22.72 16.84
CA ASN A 44 8.92 -22.69 16.23
C ASN A 44 10.01 -22.65 17.31
N ALA A 45 11.03 -23.50 17.19
CA ALA A 45 12.12 -23.63 18.16
C ALA A 45 12.91 -22.32 18.34
N VAL A 46 13.11 -21.55 17.26
CA VAL A 46 13.81 -20.25 17.32
C VAL A 46 13.00 -19.26 18.15
N ARG A 47 11.68 -19.17 17.90
CA ARG A 47 10.79 -18.28 18.67
C ARG A 47 10.78 -18.68 20.15
N ALA A 48 10.60 -19.97 20.44
CA ALA A 48 10.62 -20.46 21.80
C ALA A 48 11.96 -20.18 22.51
N GLY A 49 13.09 -20.33 21.79
CA GLY A 49 14.41 -20.01 22.33
C GLY A 49 14.60 -18.53 22.63
N VAL A 50 14.13 -17.64 21.75
CA VAL A 50 14.17 -16.18 21.99
C VAL A 50 13.27 -15.78 23.17
N ASP A 51 12.05 -16.34 23.24
CA ASP A 51 11.11 -16.07 24.33
C ASP A 51 11.67 -16.59 25.67
N GLU A 52 12.36 -17.75 25.68
CA GLU A 52 13.02 -18.30 26.87
C GLU A 52 14.23 -17.45 27.29
N LEU A 53 15.05 -16.99 26.34
CA LEU A 53 16.17 -16.09 26.62
C LEU A 53 15.67 -14.78 27.21
N ALA A 54 14.63 -14.17 26.65
CA ALA A 54 14.04 -12.94 27.16
C ALA A 54 13.49 -13.11 28.60
N THR A 55 12.98 -14.32 28.92
CA THR A 55 12.46 -14.63 30.26
C THR A 55 13.57 -14.89 31.27
N ARG A 56 14.62 -15.62 30.88
CA ARG A 56 15.72 -15.99 31.78
C ARG A 56 16.79 -14.92 31.92
N PHE A 57 16.97 -14.11 30.90
CA PHE A 57 18.00 -13.08 30.80
C PHE A 57 17.39 -11.75 30.37
N PRO A 58 16.48 -11.13 31.15
CA PRO A 58 15.78 -9.91 30.73
C PRO A 58 16.74 -8.75 30.47
N GLU A 59 17.88 -8.72 31.16
CA GLU A 59 18.91 -7.66 30.99
C GLU A 59 19.73 -7.81 29.69
N ALA A 60 19.77 -9.01 29.09
CA ALA A 60 20.53 -9.29 27.88
C ALA A 60 19.69 -9.15 26.59
N GLY A 61 18.36 -9.02 26.73
CA GLY A 61 17.44 -9.16 25.62
C GLY A 61 17.04 -7.86 24.92
N SER A 62 16.64 -6.86 25.67
CA SER A 62 16.08 -5.63 25.09
C SER A 62 16.98 -4.44 25.35
N GLY A 63 17.43 -3.76 24.31
CA GLY A 63 18.28 -2.61 24.53
C GLY A 63 18.78 -1.92 23.27
N ALA A 64 19.29 -0.72 23.49
CA ALA A 64 19.97 0.06 22.47
C ALA A 64 21.48 -0.05 22.66
N THR A 65 22.20 -0.32 21.58
CA THR A 65 23.65 -0.21 21.54
C THR A 65 24.02 1.23 21.21
N VAL A 66 24.72 1.89 22.12
CA VAL A 66 25.14 3.29 21.95
C VAL A 66 26.64 3.33 21.75
N LEU A 67 27.07 3.84 20.62
CA LEU A 67 28.47 4.07 20.29
C LEU A 67 28.82 5.53 20.57
N LEU A 68 29.77 5.74 21.46
CA LEU A 68 30.36 7.05 21.72
C LEU A 68 31.69 7.12 20.99
N ARG A 69 31.78 7.93 19.96
CA ARG A 69 33.00 8.11 19.16
C ARG A 69 33.70 9.42 19.51
N GLY A 70 34.99 9.36 19.74
CA GLY A 70 35.84 10.52 19.93
C GLY A 70 36.57 10.93 18.65
N ASP A 71 37.26 12.05 18.67
CA ASP A 71 38.05 12.57 17.53
C ASP A 71 39.45 11.91 17.50
N GLY A 72 39.51 10.74 16.84
CA GLY A 72 40.78 9.99 16.64
C GLY A 72 41.26 9.16 17.85
N ALA A 73 40.57 9.20 18.98
CA ALA A 73 40.79 8.37 20.17
C ALA A 73 39.49 8.12 20.92
N PRO A 74 39.37 7.03 21.71
CA PRO A 74 38.16 6.79 22.48
C PRO A 74 37.92 7.93 23.49
N PRO A 75 36.67 8.34 23.70
CA PRO A 75 36.32 9.39 24.64
C PRO A 75 36.89 9.12 26.04
N ASP A 76 37.41 10.17 26.65
CA ASP A 76 37.92 10.13 28.03
C ASP A 76 36.84 9.69 29.02
N SER A 77 37.27 9.33 30.23
CA SER A 77 36.35 8.86 31.29
C SER A 77 35.31 9.92 31.68
N ARG A 78 35.60 11.22 31.59
CA ARG A 78 34.67 12.31 31.93
C ARG A 78 33.48 12.43 30.97
N PRO A 79 33.68 12.57 29.64
CA PRO A 79 32.56 12.57 28.68
C PRO A 79 31.83 11.23 28.64
N THR A 80 32.52 10.10 28.76
CA THR A 80 31.86 8.77 28.87
C THR A 80 30.96 8.69 30.07
N ALA A 81 31.39 9.12 31.24
CA ALA A 81 30.55 9.13 32.46
C ALA A 81 29.38 10.12 32.36
N ALA A 82 29.55 11.23 31.65
CA ALA A 82 28.47 12.17 31.34
C ALA A 82 27.42 11.54 30.46
N ALA A 83 27.83 10.85 29.41
CA ALA A 83 26.93 10.12 28.50
C ALA A 83 26.16 9.00 29.21
N ILE A 84 26.82 8.21 30.07
CA ILE A 84 26.16 7.16 30.85
C ILE A 84 25.07 7.75 31.74
N ARG A 85 25.37 8.88 32.44
CA ARG A 85 24.36 9.55 33.27
C ARG A 85 23.21 10.13 32.44
N ALA A 86 23.49 10.73 31.30
CA ALA A 86 22.46 11.26 30.40
C ALA A 86 21.56 10.15 29.86
N LEU A 87 22.12 9.02 29.44
CA LEU A 87 21.39 7.84 29.00
C LEU A 87 20.52 7.26 30.12
N GLY A 88 21.09 7.10 31.34
CA GLY A 88 20.35 6.58 32.47
C GLY A 88 19.22 7.50 32.97
N ALA A 89 19.26 8.79 32.62
CA ALA A 89 18.19 9.72 32.92
C ALA A 89 17.03 9.68 31.90
N VAL A 90 17.18 8.96 30.77
CA VAL A 90 16.13 8.85 29.77
C VAL A 90 14.99 7.96 30.29
N PRO A 91 13.73 8.45 30.33
CA PRO A 91 12.61 7.62 30.70
C PRO A 91 12.48 6.40 29.77
N GLY A 92 12.42 5.20 30.35
CA GLY A 92 12.40 3.94 29.61
C GLY A 92 13.75 3.21 29.55
N VAL A 93 14.84 3.80 30.01
CA VAL A 93 16.12 3.15 30.24
C VAL A 93 16.22 2.78 31.73
N HIS A 94 16.58 1.52 32.06
CA HIS A 94 16.74 1.10 33.47
C HIS A 94 18.20 0.86 33.87
N ASP A 95 19.07 0.55 32.90
CA ASP A 95 20.49 0.37 33.16
C ASP A 95 21.33 0.78 31.94
N VAL A 96 22.58 1.20 32.20
CA VAL A 96 23.54 1.54 31.14
C VAL A 96 24.90 0.92 31.49
N GLN A 97 25.31 -0.04 30.68
CA GLN A 97 26.54 -0.78 30.87
C GLN A 97 27.56 -0.44 29.76
N ARG A 98 28.82 -0.33 30.13
CA ARG A 98 29.92 -0.27 29.20
C ARG A 98 30.30 -1.68 28.79
N LEU A 99 30.17 -1.99 27.49
CA LEU A 99 30.49 -3.30 26.94
C LEU A 99 31.97 -3.41 26.53
N ALA A 100 32.44 -2.41 25.79
CA ALA A 100 33.79 -2.45 25.23
C ALA A 100 34.33 -1.04 24.94
N THR A 101 35.63 -0.98 24.70
CA THR A 101 36.29 0.14 24.03
C THR A 101 37.05 -0.42 22.84
N VAL A 102 36.78 0.12 21.66
CA VAL A 102 37.35 -0.36 20.39
C VAL A 102 37.77 0.85 19.58
N ASP A 103 39.04 0.89 19.20
CA ASP A 103 39.64 1.97 18.42
C ASP A 103 39.37 3.37 19.00
N ASP A 104 38.56 4.18 18.30
CA ASP A 104 38.20 5.55 18.68
C ASP A 104 36.83 5.63 19.41
N ALA A 105 36.27 4.51 19.81
CA ALA A 105 34.92 4.45 20.33
C ALA A 105 34.75 3.66 21.63
N VAL A 106 33.76 4.06 22.42
CA VAL A 106 33.24 3.32 23.57
C VAL A 106 31.86 2.78 23.24
N VAL A 107 31.65 1.48 23.44
CA VAL A 107 30.37 0.80 23.24
C VAL A 107 29.63 0.70 24.55
N LEU A 108 28.43 1.27 24.60
CA LEU A 108 27.52 1.18 25.73
C LEU A 108 26.30 0.36 25.35
N HIS A 109 25.73 -0.34 26.30
CA HIS A 109 24.42 -0.98 26.21
C HIS A 109 23.45 -0.24 27.12
N ALA A 110 22.40 0.33 26.55
CA ALA A 110 21.30 0.92 27.31
C ALA A 110 20.14 -0.06 27.34
N ALA A 111 19.94 -0.71 28.47
CA ALA A 111 18.87 -1.66 28.68
C ALA A 111 17.52 -0.95 28.80
N LEU A 112 16.52 -1.41 28.04
CA LEU A 112 15.20 -0.80 27.97
C LEU A 112 14.21 -1.50 28.89
N ASN A 113 13.26 -0.74 29.47
CA ASN A 113 12.18 -1.29 30.28
C ASN A 113 11.18 -2.11 29.47
N ASP A 114 11.03 -1.75 28.19
CA ASP A 114 10.04 -2.32 27.30
C ASP A 114 10.68 -3.27 26.29
N PRO A 115 9.95 -4.30 25.82
CA PRO A 115 10.43 -5.21 24.80
C PRO A 115 10.85 -4.46 23.53
N ASP A 116 11.90 -4.95 22.87
CA ASP A 116 12.37 -4.39 21.62
C ASP A 116 11.23 -4.23 20.60
N ARG A 117 11.33 -3.18 19.80
CA ARG A 117 10.37 -2.83 18.75
C ARG A 117 8.95 -2.50 19.24
N SER A 118 8.70 -2.51 20.54
CA SER A 118 7.46 -1.99 21.10
C SER A 118 7.34 -0.47 20.86
N PRO A 119 6.13 0.11 20.81
CA PRO A 119 5.97 1.56 20.68
C PRO A 119 6.72 2.35 21.75
N ALA A 120 6.78 1.84 23.00
CA ALA A 120 7.50 2.48 24.10
C ALA A 120 9.03 2.40 23.91
N ALA A 121 9.56 1.26 23.45
CA ALA A 121 10.97 1.13 23.10
C ALA A 121 11.38 2.04 21.95
N ILE A 122 10.54 2.16 20.90
CA ILE A 122 10.76 3.09 19.79
C ILE A 122 10.82 4.54 20.27
N GLU A 123 9.92 4.93 21.16
CA GLU A 123 9.93 6.26 21.76
C GLU A 123 11.21 6.50 22.59
N THR A 124 11.61 5.52 23.39
CA THR A 124 12.84 5.59 24.21
C THR A 124 14.09 5.72 23.33
N VAL A 125 14.23 4.90 22.29
CA VAL A 125 15.34 4.99 21.32
C VAL A 125 15.35 6.36 20.62
N THR A 126 14.18 6.89 20.29
CA THR A 126 14.08 8.23 19.69
C THR A 126 14.53 9.32 20.66
N ARG A 127 14.21 9.20 21.96
CA ARG A 127 14.70 10.11 23.00
C ARG A 127 16.21 10.02 23.15
N ILE A 128 16.77 8.79 23.14
CA ILE A 128 18.23 8.58 23.20
C ILE A 128 18.94 9.26 22.04
N ARG A 129 18.41 9.17 20.82
CA ARG A 129 18.96 9.83 19.62
C ARG A 129 18.93 11.35 19.67
N ASN A 130 17.99 11.91 20.42
CA ASN A 130 17.84 13.36 20.58
C ASN A 130 18.63 13.92 21.76
N LEU A 131 19.42 13.10 22.47
CA LEU A 131 20.31 13.57 23.52
C LEU A 131 21.42 14.46 22.92
N GLU A 132 21.70 15.56 23.57
CA GLU A 132 22.88 16.37 23.24
C GLU A 132 24.15 15.59 23.59
N PRO A 133 25.05 15.34 22.61
CA PRO A 133 26.28 14.64 22.90
C PRO A 133 27.18 15.51 23.79
N PRO A 134 27.98 14.90 24.70
CA PRO A 134 29.04 15.60 25.40
C PRO A 134 30.08 16.21 24.45
N ASP A 135 30.76 17.28 24.87
CA ASP A 135 31.74 17.96 24.06
C ASP A 135 32.81 16.98 23.50
N GLY A 136 33.01 17.04 22.18
CA GLY A 136 34.02 16.22 21.48
C GLY A 136 33.61 14.75 21.32
N VAL A 137 32.35 14.39 21.48
CA VAL A 137 31.84 13.02 21.32
C VAL A 137 30.68 12.99 20.36
N GLU A 138 30.70 12.07 19.40
CA GLU A 138 29.56 11.72 18.55
C GLU A 138 28.81 10.54 19.17
N ILE A 139 27.47 10.63 19.21
CA ILE A 139 26.60 9.55 19.69
C ILE A 139 25.93 8.88 18.48
N GLN A 140 26.14 7.59 18.33
CA GLN A 140 25.44 6.77 17.34
C GLN A 140 24.63 5.70 18.06
N VAL A 141 23.37 5.48 17.67
CA VAL A 141 22.45 4.56 18.34
C VAL A 141 22.04 3.45 17.39
N GLY A 142 22.38 2.22 17.75
CA GLY A 142 22.07 0.98 17.05
C GLY A 142 21.23 0.04 17.92
N GLY A 143 21.11 -1.21 17.48
CA GLY A 143 20.30 -2.25 18.10
C GLY A 143 19.01 -2.51 17.33
N ASP A 144 18.26 -3.54 17.71
CA ASP A 144 17.09 -4.04 16.97
C ASP A 144 15.97 -2.99 16.83
N THR A 145 15.69 -2.27 17.90
CA THR A 145 14.68 -1.20 17.88
C THR A 145 15.13 -0.03 17.00
N ALA A 146 16.41 0.36 17.09
CA ALA A 146 16.97 1.41 16.24
C ALA A 146 16.94 1.03 14.76
N ALA A 147 17.32 -0.21 14.43
CA ALA A 147 17.27 -0.73 13.06
C ALA A 147 15.84 -0.72 12.49
N THR A 148 14.85 -1.07 13.32
CA THR A 148 13.42 -1.01 12.93
C THR A 148 13.00 0.43 12.62
N VAL A 149 13.36 1.39 13.47
CA VAL A 149 13.06 2.81 13.25
C VAL A 149 13.68 3.30 11.95
N ASP A 150 14.95 2.95 11.70
CA ASP A 150 15.67 3.36 10.49
C ASP A 150 15.10 2.71 9.23
N SER A 151 14.77 1.42 9.28
CA SER A 151 14.13 0.71 8.16
C SER A 151 12.80 1.34 7.79
N VAL A 152 11.93 1.58 8.78
CA VAL A 152 10.63 2.22 8.56
C VAL A 152 10.81 3.64 8.03
N ALA A 153 11.73 4.43 8.61
CA ALA A 153 12.02 5.79 8.17
C ALA A 153 12.57 5.82 6.74
N ALA A 154 13.50 4.93 6.39
CA ALA A 154 14.07 4.82 5.05
C ALA A 154 13.00 4.51 3.99
N ILE A 155 12.08 3.59 4.30
CA ILE A 155 10.98 3.22 3.42
C ILE A 155 9.99 4.38 3.30
N THR A 156 9.50 4.90 4.43
CA THR A 156 8.44 5.92 4.44
C THR A 156 8.89 7.26 3.86
N SER A 157 10.16 7.64 4.03
CA SER A 157 10.72 8.85 3.42
C SER A 157 10.76 8.79 1.89
N ARG A 158 10.86 7.60 1.29
CA ARG A 158 10.88 7.39 -0.16
C ARG A 158 9.50 7.08 -0.75
N MET A 159 8.52 6.71 0.08
CA MET A 159 7.16 6.41 -0.39
C MET A 159 6.52 7.56 -1.20
N PRO A 160 6.58 8.84 -0.78
CA PRO A 160 5.98 9.92 -1.56
C PRO A 160 6.57 10.03 -2.97
N LEU A 161 7.89 9.87 -3.10
CA LEU A 161 8.56 9.88 -4.40
C LEU A 161 8.11 8.69 -5.26
N MET A 162 8.08 7.49 -4.70
CA MET A 162 7.62 6.29 -5.39
C MET A 162 6.17 6.46 -5.89
N ILE A 163 5.27 6.92 -5.03
CA ILE A 163 3.87 7.18 -5.37
C ILE A 163 3.78 8.24 -6.48
N THR A 164 4.53 9.32 -6.37
CA THR A 164 4.54 10.40 -7.36
C THR A 164 4.98 9.91 -8.74
N VAL A 165 6.08 9.15 -8.80
CA VAL A 165 6.59 8.57 -10.06
C VAL A 165 5.55 7.63 -10.65
N MET A 166 4.95 6.77 -9.85
CA MET A 166 3.94 5.80 -10.26
C MET A 166 2.68 6.49 -10.82
N VAL A 167 2.20 7.53 -10.13
CA VAL A 167 1.06 8.35 -10.56
C VAL A 167 1.37 9.08 -11.86
N LEU A 168 2.51 9.76 -11.95
CA LEU A 168 2.90 10.50 -13.16
C LEU A 168 3.08 9.56 -14.36
N ALA A 169 3.73 8.41 -14.16
CA ALA A 169 3.87 7.41 -15.23
C ALA A 169 2.49 6.95 -15.74
N THR A 170 1.57 6.65 -14.83
CA THR A 170 0.21 6.23 -15.17
C THR A 170 -0.56 7.35 -15.90
N LEU A 171 -0.50 8.59 -15.41
CA LEU A 171 -1.16 9.72 -16.05
C LEU A 171 -0.63 9.97 -17.47
N ILE A 172 0.69 9.88 -17.65
CA ILE A 172 1.33 10.06 -18.96
C ILE A 172 0.96 8.92 -19.92
N LEU A 173 1.12 7.66 -19.48
CA LEU A 173 0.87 6.49 -20.32
C LEU A 173 -0.61 6.39 -20.73
N LEU A 174 -1.53 6.48 -19.77
CA LEU A 174 -2.96 6.43 -20.03
C LEU A 174 -3.44 7.67 -20.79
N GLY A 175 -2.92 8.85 -20.45
CA GLY A 175 -3.23 10.11 -21.15
C GLY A 175 -2.82 10.06 -22.62
N ALA A 176 -1.63 9.56 -22.91
CA ALA A 176 -1.14 9.35 -24.27
C ALA A 176 -1.95 8.28 -25.02
N ALA A 177 -2.24 7.13 -24.36
CA ALA A 177 -2.97 6.03 -24.97
C ALA A 177 -4.41 6.41 -25.34
N PHE A 178 -5.12 7.12 -24.46
CA PHE A 178 -6.53 7.42 -24.63
C PHE A 178 -6.81 8.85 -25.10
N ARG A 179 -5.78 9.70 -25.20
CA ARG A 179 -5.92 11.13 -25.54
C ARG A 179 -6.99 11.84 -24.69
N SER A 180 -7.12 11.42 -23.45
CA SER A 180 -8.03 11.98 -22.45
C SER A 180 -7.25 12.27 -21.17
N ALA A 181 -7.52 13.39 -20.52
CA ALA A 181 -6.96 13.72 -19.22
C ALA A 181 -7.82 13.18 -18.06
N VAL A 182 -9.11 13.02 -18.29
CA VAL A 182 -10.08 12.65 -17.24
C VAL A 182 -10.01 11.17 -16.91
N LEU A 183 -9.84 10.31 -17.91
CA LEU A 183 -9.76 8.86 -17.70
C LEU A 183 -8.59 8.45 -16.80
N PRO A 184 -7.34 8.93 -17.04
CA PRO A 184 -6.21 8.60 -16.18
C PRO A 184 -6.37 9.09 -14.73
N VAL A 185 -6.85 10.32 -14.54
CA VAL A 185 -7.07 10.86 -13.19
C VAL A 185 -8.08 10.02 -12.42
N LYS A 186 -9.18 9.66 -13.06
CA LYS A 186 -10.18 8.76 -12.46
C LYS A 186 -9.57 7.40 -12.12
N ALA A 187 -8.78 6.80 -13.02
CA ALA A 187 -8.11 5.53 -12.82
C ALA A 187 -7.24 5.54 -11.58
N VAL A 188 -6.39 6.57 -11.46
CA VAL A 188 -5.52 6.75 -10.29
C VAL A 188 -6.31 6.90 -9.00
N LEU A 189 -7.37 7.73 -8.99
CA LEU A 189 -8.20 7.92 -7.80
C LEU A 189 -8.89 6.62 -7.36
N LEU A 190 -9.37 5.83 -8.29
CA LEU A 190 -10.02 4.55 -8.00
C LEU A 190 -9.02 3.50 -7.50
N ALA A 191 -7.82 3.47 -8.06
CA ALA A 191 -6.74 2.60 -7.59
C ALA A 191 -6.34 2.95 -6.14
N PHE A 192 -6.21 4.23 -5.81
CA PHE A 192 -5.95 4.66 -4.43
C PHE A 192 -7.09 4.31 -3.48
N LEU A 193 -8.34 4.48 -3.90
CA LEU A 193 -9.50 4.12 -3.09
C LEU A 193 -9.55 2.60 -2.81
N SER A 194 -9.25 1.77 -3.82
CA SER A 194 -9.14 0.32 -3.69
C SER A 194 -8.03 -0.09 -2.73
N LEU A 195 -6.84 0.51 -2.87
CA LEU A 195 -5.70 0.26 -1.99
C LEU A 195 -5.99 0.71 -0.56
N ALA A 196 -6.60 1.90 -0.37
CA ALA A 196 -6.97 2.38 0.95
C ALA A 196 -7.96 1.45 1.66
N ALA A 197 -8.98 0.95 0.94
CA ALA A 197 -9.92 -0.03 1.48
C ALA A 197 -9.20 -1.36 1.84
N THR A 198 -8.31 -1.83 0.99
CA THR A 198 -7.51 -3.04 1.24
C THR A 198 -6.66 -2.90 2.49
N PHE A 199 -5.88 -1.83 2.59
CA PHE A 199 -5.04 -1.59 3.77
C PHE A 199 -5.85 -1.27 5.02
N GLY A 200 -7.04 -0.68 4.88
CA GLY A 200 -7.96 -0.52 5.99
C GLY A 200 -8.40 -1.86 6.58
N ILE A 201 -8.80 -2.82 5.73
CA ILE A 201 -9.14 -4.19 6.16
C ILE A 201 -7.92 -4.88 6.78
N LEU A 202 -6.74 -4.78 6.16
CA LEU A 202 -5.52 -5.37 6.71
C LEU A 202 -5.15 -4.78 8.07
N THR A 203 -5.28 -3.47 8.25
CA THR A 203 -5.07 -2.80 9.54
C THR A 203 -6.07 -3.31 10.58
N TRP A 204 -7.33 -3.50 10.20
CA TRP A 204 -8.36 -4.02 11.07
C TRP A 204 -8.09 -5.46 11.53
N ILE A 205 -7.54 -6.30 10.65
CA ILE A 205 -7.15 -7.68 10.98
C ILE A 205 -5.85 -7.71 11.77
N PHE A 206 -4.75 -7.17 11.24
CA PHE A 206 -3.40 -7.38 11.77
C PHE A 206 -3.04 -6.43 12.93
N CYS A 207 -3.47 -5.16 12.89
CA CYS A 207 -3.14 -4.22 13.96
C CYS A 207 -4.15 -4.24 15.12
N ARG A 208 -5.44 -4.53 14.81
CA ARG A 208 -6.50 -4.55 15.83
C ARG A 208 -6.90 -5.96 16.27
N GLY A 209 -6.38 -7.00 15.62
CA GLY A 209 -6.56 -8.39 16.00
C GLY A 209 -7.92 -9.01 15.63
N HIS A 210 -8.76 -8.32 14.85
CA HIS A 210 -10.04 -8.90 14.45
C HIS A 210 -9.81 -10.06 13.47
N LEU A 211 -10.42 -11.21 13.75
CA LEU A 211 -10.23 -12.46 12.98
C LEU A 211 -8.80 -13.04 13.05
N ALA A 212 -7.90 -12.51 13.91
CA ALA A 212 -6.52 -12.97 14.00
C ALA A 212 -6.45 -14.47 14.36
N ASP A 213 -7.28 -14.92 15.31
CA ASP A 213 -7.34 -16.34 15.74
C ASP A 213 -7.82 -17.24 14.59
N LEU A 214 -8.84 -16.82 13.85
CA LEU A 214 -9.38 -17.57 12.71
C LEU A 214 -8.34 -17.71 11.59
N LEU A 215 -7.59 -16.64 11.35
CA LEU A 215 -6.58 -16.59 10.30
C LEU A 215 -5.21 -17.09 10.77
N HIS A 216 -5.08 -17.43 12.07
CA HIS A 216 -3.83 -17.86 12.70
C HIS A 216 -2.67 -16.88 12.43
N VAL A 217 -2.92 -15.57 12.58
CA VAL A 217 -1.93 -14.51 12.39
C VAL A 217 -1.60 -13.83 13.71
N SER A 218 -0.34 -13.42 13.87
CA SER A 218 0.08 -12.62 15.01
C SER A 218 -0.38 -11.18 14.85
N VAL A 219 -0.90 -10.61 15.94
CA VAL A 219 -1.29 -9.19 15.98
C VAL A 219 -0.04 -8.34 16.19
N GLY A 220 0.13 -7.33 15.36
CA GLY A 220 1.31 -6.46 15.42
C GLY A 220 1.28 -5.35 14.36
N PRO A 221 2.37 -4.59 14.24
CA PRO A 221 2.51 -3.58 13.20
C PRO A 221 2.58 -4.24 11.82
N LEU A 222 2.13 -3.49 10.80
CA LEU A 222 2.26 -3.93 9.41
C LEU A 222 3.70 -3.75 8.93
N SER A 223 4.25 -4.75 8.25
CA SER A 223 5.57 -4.65 7.64
C SER A 223 5.56 -3.56 6.54
N ALA A 224 6.37 -2.51 6.74
CA ALA A 224 6.48 -1.40 5.79
C ALA A 224 6.93 -1.89 4.41
N GLY A 225 7.89 -2.81 4.34
CA GLY A 225 8.38 -3.38 3.09
C GLY A 225 7.32 -4.18 2.34
N MET A 226 6.54 -5.02 3.04
CA MET A 226 5.45 -5.77 2.42
C MET A 226 4.31 -4.85 1.95
N MET A 227 4.04 -3.78 2.68
CA MET A 227 3.05 -2.78 2.28
C MET A 227 3.44 -2.10 0.95
N VAL A 228 4.71 -1.69 0.81
CA VAL A 228 5.24 -1.13 -0.46
C VAL A 228 5.11 -2.13 -1.60
N LEU A 229 5.43 -3.41 -1.35
CA LEU A 229 5.31 -4.46 -2.36
C LEU A 229 3.86 -4.62 -2.84
N ILE A 230 2.90 -4.68 -1.91
CA ILE A 230 1.47 -4.76 -2.25
C ILE A 230 1.05 -3.53 -3.07
N ILE A 231 1.44 -2.32 -2.65
CA ILE A 231 1.13 -1.09 -3.39
C ILE A 231 1.65 -1.17 -4.82
N ALA A 232 2.93 -1.50 -5.00
CA ALA A 232 3.56 -1.54 -6.32
C ALA A 232 2.90 -2.57 -7.26
N VAL A 233 2.69 -3.79 -6.76
CA VAL A 233 2.12 -4.87 -7.57
C VAL A 233 0.64 -4.62 -7.88
N VAL A 234 -0.15 -4.28 -6.87
CA VAL A 234 -1.61 -4.07 -7.06
C VAL A 234 -1.89 -2.85 -7.92
N PHE A 235 -1.16 -1.75 -7.70
CA PHE A 235 -1.35 -0.55 -8.52
C PHE A 235 -0.97 -0.80 -9.99
N GLY A 236 0.17 -1.46 -10.25
CA GLY A 236 0.57 -1.82 -11.61
C GLY A 236 -0.47 -2.70 -12.30
N LEU A 237 -0.90 -3.74 -11.61
CA LEU A 237 -1.89 -4.69 -12.12
C LEU A 237 -3.26 -4.04 -12.35
N SER A 238 -3.71 -3.17 -11.43
CA SER A 238 -4.95 -2.41 -11.58
C SER A 238 -4.89 -1.51 -12.82
N THR A 239 -3.75 -0.84 -13.05
CA THR A 239 -3.55 0.01 -14.23
C THR A 239 -3.62 -0.80 -15.52
N ASP A 240 -2.96 -1.97 -15.60
CA ASP A 240 -2.94 -2.81 -16.80
C ASP A 240 -4.35 -3.28 -17.20
N TYR A 241 -5.12 -3.72 -16.24
CA TYR A 241 -6.51 -4.13 -16.52
C TYR A 241 -7.42 -2.94 -16.85
N GLU A 242 -7.14 -1.75 -16.32
CA GLU A 242 -7.91 -0.56 -16.66
C GLU A 242 -7.63 -0.10 -18.08
N VAL A 243 -6.38 -0.18 -18.54
CA VAL A 243 -6.02 0.03 -19.94
C VAL A 243 -6.86 -0.88 -20.85
N PHE A 244 -6.95 -2.16 -20.50
CA PHE A 244 -7.68 -3.13 -21.31
C PHE A 244 -9.20 -2.86 -21.36
N LEU A 245 -9.80 -2.47 -20.23
CA LEU A 245 -11.21 -2.10 -20.14
C LEU A 245 -11.50 -0.83 -20.93
N LEU A 246 -10.71 0.23 -20.71
CA LEU A 246 -10.91 1.52 -21.32
C LEU A 246 -10.64 1.50 -22.82
N SER A 247 -9.66 0.72 -23.31
CA SER A 247 -9.39 0.59 -24.75
C SER A 247 -10.62 0.08 -25.50
N ARG A 248 -11.35 -0.89 -24.94
CA ARG A 248 -12.58 -1.40 -25.54
C ARG A 248 -13.75 -0.40 -25.52
N MET A 249 -13.81 0.44 -24.47
CA MET A 249 -14.80 1.52 -24.42
C MET A 249 -14.49 2.62 -25.43
N VAL A 250 -13.20 2.98 -25.59
CA VAL A 250 -12.73 3.97 -26.57
C VAL A 250 -12.99 3.47 -28.00
N GLU A 251 -12.66 2.21 -28.28
CA GLU A 251 -12.93 1.56 -29.58
C GLU A 251 -14.43 1.66 -29.94
N ALA A 252 -15.32 1.26 -29.04
CA ALA A 252 -16.76 1.36 -29.26
C ALA A 252 -17.23 2.81 -29.48
N ARG A 253 -16.60 3.79 -28.84
CA ARG A 253 -16.87 5.22 -29.09
C ARG A 253 -16.40 5.68 -30.46
N HIS A 254 -15.26 5.22 -30.93
CA HIS A 254 -14.76 5.50 -32.27
C HIS A 254 -15.67 4.92 -33.36
N ASP A 255 -16.29 3.76 -33.09
CA ASP A 255 -17.28 3.12 -33.95
C ASP A 255 -18.64 3.83 -33.94
N GLY A 256 -18.76 4.99 -33.28
CA GLY A 256 -19.95 5.82 -33.27
C GLY A 256 -20.98 5.45 -32.20
N CYS A 257 -20.71 4.48 -31.32
CA CYS A 257 -21.62 4.13 -30.23
C CYS A 257 -21.77 5.30 -29.23
N ASP A 258 -22.95 5.42 -28.63
CA ASP A 258 -23.15 6.32 -27.49
C ASP A 258 -22.40 5.84 -26.23
N THR A 259 -22.26 6.71 -25.22
CA THR A 259 -21.50 6.40 -24.01
C THR A 259 -22.04 5.16 -23.27
N VAL A 260 -23.35 4.96 -23.26
CA VAL A 260 -24.01 3.82 -22.58
C VAL A 260 -23.63 2.50 -23.25
N THR A 261 -23.75 2.46 -24.57
CA THR A 261 -23.40 1.29 -25.39
C THR A 261 -21.92 1.00 -25.33
N ALA A 262 -21.06 2.02 -25.35
CA ALA A 262 -19.60 1.87 -25.19
C ALA A 262 -19.23 1.25 -23.84
N VAL A 263 -19.80 1.75 -22.73
CA VAL A 263 -19.61 1.18 -21.38
C VAL A 263 -20.06 -0.27 -21.32
N ARG A 264 -21.25 -0.56 -21.82
CA ARG A 264 -21.81 -1.93 -21.82
C ARG A 264 -20.93 -2.88 -22.62
N THR A 265 -20.58 -2.51 -23.84
CA THR A 265 -19.77 -3.34 -24.75
C THR A 265 -18.37 -3.56 -24.19
N GLY A 266 -17.71 -2.50 -23.72
CA GLY A 266 -16.38 -2.59 -23.11
C GLY A 266 -16.38 -3.50 -21.88
N THR A 267 -17.31 -3.30 -20.95
CA THR A 267 -17.39 -4.10 -19.74
C THR A 267 -17.71 -5.58 -20.02
N VAL A 268 -18.69 -5.88 -20.88
CA VAL A 268 -19.08 -7.27 -21.19
C VAL A 268 -17.97 -8.03 -21.92
N ARG A 269 -17.31 -7.39 -22.90
CA ARG A 269 -16.22 -8.03 -23.64
C ARG A 269 -14.99 -8.32 -22.80
N THR A 270 -14.70 -7.46 -21.83
CA THR A 270 -13.48 -7.60 -21.00
C THR A 270 -13.73 -8.38 -19.71
N ALA A 271 -14.94 -8.41 -19.19
CA ALA A 271 -15.30 -9.05 -17.91
C ALA A 271 -14.76 -10.48 -17.78
N ARG A 272 -14.93 -11.29 -18.81
CA ARG A 272 -14.51 -12.70 -18.79
C ARG A 272 -12.98 -12.85 -18.65
N VAL A 273 -12.23 -12.02 -19.39
CA VAL A 273 -10.75 -12.07 -19.36
C VAL A 273 -10.25 -11.55 -18.02
N ILE A 274 -10.78 -10.43 -17.56
CA ILE A 274 -10.40 -9.82 -16.26
C ILE A 274 -10.72 -10.79 -15.11
N THR A 275 -11.90 -11.39 -15.11
CA THR A 275 -12.29 -12.33 -14.05
C THR A 275 -11.40 -13.58 -14.07
N ALA A 276 -11.11 -14.14 -15.25
CA ALA A 276 -10.24 -15.32 -15.36
C ALA A 276 -8.81 -15.00 -14.87
N ALA A 277 -8.24 -13.88 -15.28
CA ALA A 277 -6.92 -13.46 -14.85
C ALA A 277 -6.87 -13.14 -13.34
N ALA A 278 -7.86 -12.42 -12.82
CA ALA A 278 -7.96 -12.14 -11.39
C ALA A 278 -8.11 -13.43 -10.57
N THR A 279 -8.93 -14.38 -11.03
CA THR A 279 -9.10 -15.67 -10.37
C THR A 279 -7.78 -16.44 -10.32
N LEU A 280 -7.07 -16.55 -11.46
CA LEU A 280 -5.76 -17.20 -11.50
C LEU A 280 -4.78 -16.56 -10.51
N LEU A 281 -4.74 -15.23 -10.48
CA LEU A 281 -3.83 -14.50 -9.61
C LEU A 281 -4.20 -14.64 -8.13
N VAL A 282 -5.49 -14.66 -7.79
CA VAL A 282 -5.97 -14.95 -6.44
C VAL A 282 -5.54 -16.35 -6.00
N PHE A 283 -5.58 -17.37 -6.87
CA PHE A 283 -5.08 -18.70 -6.54
C PHE A 283 -3.57 -18.70 -6.29
N ILE A 284 -2.79 -18.04 -7.16
CA ILE A 284 -1.32 -17.98 -7.03
C ILE A 284 -0.93 -17.24 -5.74
N THR A 285 -1.49 -16.05 -5.51
CA THR A 285 -1.18 -15.26 -4.32
C THR A 285 -1.80 -15.86 -3.06
N GLY A 286 -2.91 -16.58 -3.20
CA GLY A 286 -3.56 -17.33 -2.14
C GLY A 286 -2.66 -18.39 -1.51
N ALA A 287 -1.72 -18.95 -2.27
CA ALA A 287 -0.75 -19.89 -1.74
C ALA A 287 0.12 -19.29 -0.61
N PHE A 288 0.38 -17.99 -0.63
CA PHE A 288 1.09 -17.31 0.46
C PHE A 288 0.31 -17.31 1.78
N THR A 289 -1.02 -17.39 1.74
CA THR A 289 -1.84 -17.48 2.97
C THR A 289 -1.68 -18.80 3.70
N LEU A 290 -1.20 -19.83 3.01
CA LEU A 290 -0.92 -21.15 3.60
C LEU A 290 0.44 -21.18 4.32
N SER A 291 1.27 -20.15 4.14
CA SER A 291 2.55 -20.05 4.83
C SER A 291 2.37 -19.96 6.34
N PRO A 292 3.24 -20.59 7.14
CA PRO A 292 3.24 -20.41 8.59
C PRO A 292 3.72 -19.00 9.03
N LEU A 293 4.36 -18.23 8.13
CA LEU A 293 4.92 -16.94 8.43
C LEU A 293 3.88 -15.83 8.32
N THR A 294 3.69 -15.05 9.36
CA THR A 294 2.74 -13.92 9.39
C THR A 294 2.94 -12.92 8.24
N PRO A 295 4.17 -12.49 7.86
CA PRO A 295 4.36 -11.59 6.72
C PRO A 295 3.91 -12.17 5.38
N MET A 296 4.08 -13.46 5.16
CA MET A 296 3.62 -14.12 3.94
C MET A 296 2.08 -14.17 3.89
N ARG A 297 1.44 -14.46 5.03
CA ARG A 297 -0.03 -14.36 5.13
C ARG A 297 -0.54 -12.95 4.89
N PHE A 298 0.14 -11.96 5.44
CA PHE A 298 -0.17 -10.55 5.19
C PHE A 298 -0.09 -10.22 3.69
N LEU A 299 0.98 -10.64 3.00
CA LEU A 299 1.13 -10.46 1.56
C LEU A 299 0.00 -11.17 0.79
N GLY A 300 -0.25 -12.46 1.09
CA GLY A 300 -1.28 -13.25 0.43
C GLY A 300 -2.67 -12.67 0.60
N LEU A 301 -3.08 -12.37 1.84
CA LEU A 301 -4.37 -11.77 2.15
C LEU A 301 -4.50 -10.38 1.53
N GLY A 302 -3.46 -9.56 1.59
CA GLY A 302 -3.44 -8.23 0.99
C GLY A 302 -3.65 -8.27 -0.51
N MET A 303 -2.96 -9.17 -1.19
CA MET A 303 -3.11 -9.37 -2.64
C MET A 303 -4.50 -9.89 -3.01
N ILE A 304 -5.04 -10.89 -2.28
CA ILE A 304 -6.40 -11.41 -2.51
C ILE A 304 -7.43 -10.31 -2.34
N LEU A 305 -7.39 -9.60 -1.21
CA LEU A 305 -8.35 -8.53 -0.91
C LEU A 305 -8.30 -7.43 -1.97
N ALA A 306 -7.09 -6.96 -2.31
CA ALA A 306 -6.91 -5.94 -3.33
C ALA A 306 -7.46 -6.36 -4.69
N LEU A 307 -7.13 -7.57 -5.15
CA LEU A 307 -7.61 -8.11 -6.42
C LEU A 307 -9.13 -8.30 -6.44
N VAL A 308 -9.72 -8.82 -5.36
CA VAL A 308 -11.16 -9.02 -5.26
C VAL A 308 -11.89 -7.68 -5.24
N ILE A 309 -11.44 -6.72 -4.44
CA ILE A 309 -12.02 -5.36 -4.38
C ILE A 309 -11.91 -4.69 -5.75
N ASP A 310 -10.73 -4.71 -6.36
CA ASP A 310 -10.50 -4.06 -7.64
C ASP A 310 -11.33 -4.71 -8.77
N ALA A 311 -11.26 -6.01 -8.93
CA ALA A 311 -11.96 -6.71 -9.99
C ALA A 311 -13.49 -6.66 -9.86
N THR A 312 -14.03 -6.64 -8.62
CA THR A 312 -15.48 -6.68 -8.38
C THR A 312 -16.07 -5.30 -8.12
N LEU A 313 -15.72 -4.66 -7.01
CA LEU A 313 -16.33 -3.41 -6.58
C LEU A 313 -15.92 -2.24 -7.48
N VAL A 314 -14.64 -2.13 -7.77
CA VAL A 314 -14.15 -0.99 -8.56
C VAL A 314 -14.49 -1.19 -10.03
N ARG A 315 -14.06 -2.26 -10.65
CA ARG A 315 -14.18 -2.45 -12.10
C ARG A 315 -15.58 -2.78 -12.60
N MET A 316 -16.29 -3.67 -11.90
CA MET A 316 -17.61 -4.11 -12.37
C MET A 316 -18.73 -3.16 -11.95
N LEU A 317 -18.51 -2.35 -10.92
CA LEU A 317 -19.55 -1.45 -10.39
C LEU A 317 -19.16 0.02 -10.50
N LEU A 318 -18.02 0.42 -9.92
CA LEU A 318 -17.70 1.84 -9.73
C LEU A 318 -17.24 2.50 -11.03
N VAL A 319 -16.36 1.85 -11.80
CA VAL A 319 -15.90 2.38 -13.11
C VAL A 319 -17.05 2.60 -14.08
N PRO A 320 -17.94 1.61 -14.36
CA PRO A 320 -19.06 1.82 -15.26
C PRO A 320 -20.04 2.90 -14.76
N ALA A 321 -20.29 2.96 -13.43
CA ALA A 321 -21.15 3.97 -12.84
C ALA A 321 -20.59 5.38 -13.05
N LEU A 322 -19.30 5.58 -12.77
CA LEU A 322 -18.64 6.88 -12.94
C LEU A 322 -18.53 7.30 -14.42
N VAL A 323 -18.19 6.36 -15.32
CA VAL A 323 -18.16 6.67 -16.75
C VAL A 323 -19.53 7.10 -17.24
N ARG A 324 -20.61 6.47 -16.76
CA ARG A 324 -21.98 6.84 -17.09
C ARG A 324 -22.39 8.20 -16.52
N LEU A 325 -22.01 8.51 -15.26
CA LEU A 325 -22.30 9.78 -14.59
C LEU A 325 -21.61 10.96 -15.27
N MET A 326 -20.33 10.79 -15.60
CA MET A 326 -19.52 11.84 -16.20
C MET A 326 -19.84 12.03 -17.71
N GLY A 327 -20.42 11.02 -18.36
CA GLY A 327 -20.86 11.11 -19.76
C GLY A 327 -19.76 11.59 -20.72
N PRO A 328 -20.01 12.69 -21.49
CA PRO A 328 -19.03 13.20 -22.44
C PRO A 328 -17.74 13.74 -21.83
N LEU A 329 -17.76 14.16 -20.54
CA LEU A 329 -16.58 14.68 -19.84
C LEU A 329 -15.44 13.67 -19.76
N ASN A 330 -15.75 12.38 -19.72
CA ASN A 330 -14.71 11.33 -19.73
C ASN A 330 -13.75 11.40 -20.92
N TRP A 331 -14.21 11.97 -22.03
CA TRP A 331 -13.48 11.97 -23.30
C TRP A 331 -12.76 13.29 -23.57
N TRP A 332 -12.77 14.24 -22.61
CA TRP A 332 -12.08 15.52 -22.77
C TRP A 332 -10.55 15.32 -22.73
N PRO A 333 -9.77 15.95 -23.64
CA PRO A 333 -10.10 16.92 -24.68
C PRO A 333 -10.45 16.31 -26.05
N MET A 334 -10.73 15.01 -26.15
CA MET A 334 -11.11 14.36 -27.40
C MET A 334 -12.45 14.91 -27.88
N ARG A 335 -12.48 15.57 -29.03
CA ARG A 335 -13.73 16.01 -29.67
C ARG A 335 -14.52 14.79 -30.15
N PRO A 336 -15.83 14.71 -29.86
CA PRO A 336 -16.65 13.63 -30.41
C PRO A 336 -16.65 13.70 -31.93
N ALA A 337 -16.59 12.54 -32.59
CA ALA A 337 -16.56 12.39 -34.04
C ALA A 337 -17.84 12.85 -34.76
N ARG A 338 -18.68 13.65 -34.11
CA ARG A 338 -19.99 14.09 -34.60
C ARG A 338 -19.93 15.06 -35.78
N ASP A 339 -18.76 15.63 -36.10
CA ASP A 339 -18.63 16.67 -37.13
C ASP A 339 -18.10 16.14 -38.50
N ARG A 340 -18.07 14.83 -38.73
CA ARG A 340 -17.59 14.29 -40.02
C ARG A 340 -18.66 13.76 -40.95
N TYR A 341 -19.91 13.80 -40.59
CA TYR A 341 -20.99 13.60 -41.57
C TYR A 341 -21.68 14.93 -41.84
N PRO A 342 -21.41 15.60 -43.00
CA PRO A 342 -22.29 16.66 -43.46
C PRO A 342 -23.67 16.03 -43.71
N GLU A 343 -24.68 16.55 -43.03
CA GLU A 343 -26.07 16.34 -43.43
C GLU A 343 -26.22 16.80 -44.87
N GLY A 344 -26.38 15.91 -45.80
CA GLY A 344 -26.70 16.27 -47.17
C GLY A 344 -26.02 15.38 -48.20
N ASN A 345 -26.62 14.26 -48.48
CA ASN A 345 -26.86 13.66 -49.77
C ASN A 345 -27.16 12.17 -49.65
N GLY A 346 -28.34 11.86 -49.07
CA GLY A 346 -28.98 10.58 -49.35
C GLY A 346 -29.39 10.56 -50.84
N PRO A 347 -29.08 9.50 -51.60
CA PRO A 347 -29.58 9.37 -52.95
C PRO A 347 -31.11 9.29 -52.89
N ARG A 348 -31.79 10.36 -53.37
CA ARG A 348 -33.20 10.30 -53.68
C ARG A 348 -33.40 9.22 -54.74
N ALA A 349 -33.94 8.08 -54.37
CA ALA A 349 -34.42 7.07 -55.30
C ALA A 349 -35.46 7.74 -56.22
N ARG A 350 -35.07 8.05 -57.45
CA ARG A 350 -36.00 8.37 -58.54
C ARG A 350 -36.77 7.10 -58.86
N VAL A 351 -37.95 7.00 -58.32
CA VAL A 351 -38.99 6.09 -58.85
C VAL A 351 -39.37 6.65 -60.20
N ARG A 352 -38.85 6.06 -61.26
CA ARG A 352 -39.37 6.25 -62.64
C ARG A 352 -40.64 5.38 -62.72
N ALA A 353 -41.77 6.03 -62.74
CA ALA A 353 -42.98 5.47 -63.28
C ALA A 353 -42.79 5.33 -64.80
N SER A 354 -42.70 4.11 -65.27
CA SER A 354 -42.92 3.81 -66.71
C SER A 354 -44.36 3.27 -66.83
N SER A 355 -45.23 4.18 -67.23
CA SER A 355 -46.54 3.80 -67.73
C SER A 355 -46.45 3.61 -69.24
N THR A 356 -46.97 2.49 -69.76
CA THR A 356 -47.72 2.26 -70.99
C THR A 356 -47.05 2.50 -72.30
N SER A 357 -46.81 1.47 -73.07
CA SER A 357 -47.62 1.13 -74.26
C SER A 357 -47.26 -0.26 -74.74
#